data_d374e56231c9c6de5e25a6e3e4b75517
#
_entry.id   d374e56231c9c6de5e25a6e3e4b75517
#
_cell.length_a   1.000
_cell.length_b   1.000
_cell.length_c   1.000
_cell.angle_alpha   90.00
_cell.angle_beta   90.00
_cell.angle_gamma   90.00
#
_symmetry.space_group_name_H-M   'P 1'
#
loop_
_entity.id
_entity.type
_entity.pdbx_description
1 polymer ?
#
loop_
_entity_poly.entity_id
_entity_poly.type
_entity_poly.pdbx_seq_one_letter_code
_entity_poly.pdbx_strand_id
1 'polypeptide(L)'
;MNQPQDDIRVAVPEPARRSRWQRFSPSMGWRAFWSEIVIVVLGVVIALAANEAVQEWNWRNKVMDGEARLQGDITWVFLWSAEKSVTQPCVDAQLAAMGRNVLESGDTLRPLPIGTVLDRQWLVRMPTRPYRFPVWEALLADGTASHFPPQRLAILGRISHDMAQARAYEAQTRDLDGALLVMRDPIALDPVVRADLLTNINRLRSLSGTERLYARQRMRMIADAGNAPSDAVVERFLNADGKHPAGSDYSGVVHFCKSRGLPIADWRDYREVGFTVAAPGEGIAK
;
A
#
# COMPACT_ATOMS: atom_id res chain seq x y z
N MET A 1 14.17 83.32 61.50
CA MET A 1 15.49 83.38 60.94
C MET A 1 15.40 82.76 59.54
N ASN A 2 15.20 83.60 58.51
CA ASN A 2 15.08 83.21 57.11
C ASN A 2 16.42 83.46 56.42
N GLN A 3 17.03 82.44 55.88
CA GLN A 3 18.14 82.59 54.89
C GLN A 3 17.56 82.56 53.48
N PRO A 4 17.97 83.46 52.61
CA PRO A 4 17.62 83.41 51.22
C PRO A 4 18.49 82.41 50.45
N GLN A 5 17.88 81.59 49.63
CA GLN A 5 18.50 80.63 48.71
C GLN A 5 18.79 81.35 47.41
N ASP A 6 20.06 81.56 47.09
CA ASP A 6 20.51 82.04 45.78
C ASP A 6 20.37 81.00 44.71
N ASP A 7 19.45 81.31 43.76
CA ASP A 7 19.25 80.51 42.54
C ASP A 7 20.41 80.77 41.55
N ILE A 8 21.40 79.90 41.53
CA ILE A 8 22.38 79.84 40.45
C ILE A 8 21.79 79.10 39.26
N ARG A 9 21.28 79.83 38.27
CA ARG A 9 20.95 79.24 36.99
C ARG A 9 22.18 78.96 36.18
N VAL A 10 22.57 77.67 36.13
CA VAL A 10 23.55 77.13 35.21
C VAL A 10 22.91 77.03 33.82
N ALA A 11 23.37 77.85 32.89
CA ALA A 11 22.96 77.73 31.47
C ALA A 11 23.51 76.43 30.89
N VAL A 12 22.59 75.50 30.60
CA VAL A 12 22.90 74.28 29.88
C VAL A 12 23.00 74.60 28.39
N PRO A 13 24.14 74.37 27.72
CA PRO A 13 24.25 74.59 26.28
C PRO A 13 23.39 73.59 25.54
N GLU A 14 22.49 74.09 24.65
CA GLU A 14 21.67 73.30 23.74
C GLU A 14 22.54 72.37 22.87
N PRO A 15 22.29 71.07 22.83
CA PRO A 15 23.03 70.20 21.93
C PRO A 15 22.61 70.48 20.49
N ALA A 16 23.58 70.95 19.68
CA ALA A 16 23.41 71.16 18.26
C ALA A 16 22.74 69.91 17.60
N ARG A 17 21.52 70.07 17.06
CA ARG A 17 20.84 69.07 16.25
C ARG A 17 21.67 68.77 15.00
N ARG A 18 22.62 67.87 15.11
CA ARG A 18 23.30 67.30 13.93
C ARG A 18 22.31 66.45 13.17
N SER A 19 21.93 66.89 11.97
CA SER A 19 21.09 66.19 11.04
C SER A 19 21.52 64.74 10.87
N ARG A 20 20.66 63.81 11.24
CA ARG A 20 20.92 62.33 11.12
C ARG A 20 21.14 61.86 9.68
N TRP A 21 20.90 62.70 8.70
CA TRP A 21 21.00 62.39 7.26
C TRP A 21 22.42 62.54 6.68
N GLN A 22 23.41 63.10 7.38
CA GLN A 22 24.80 63.22 6.89
C GLN A 22 25.64 61.98 7.07
N ARG A 23 25.07 60.87 7.63
CA ARG A 23 25.84 59.63 7.86
C ARG A 23 25.78 58.62 6.74
N PHE A 24 25.06 58.88 5.65
CA PHE A 24 24.89 57.95 4.54
C PHE A 24 25.43 58.42 3.20
N SER A 25 26.32 59.42 3.18
CA SER A 25 27.05 59.70 1.97
C SER A 25 28.27 58.75 1.92
N PRO A 26 28.32 57.78 0.97
CA PRO A 26 29.46 56.90 0.86
C PRO A 26 30.70 57.73 0.54
N SER A 27 31.73 57.63 1.36
CA SER A 27 33.05 58.29 1.18
C SER A 27 33.79 57.83 -0.07
N MET A 28 33.34 56.74 -0.68
CA MET A 28 33.76 56.22 -1.99
C MET A 28 32.72 56.60 -3.01
N GLY A 29 33.13 57.06 -4.22
CA GLY A 29 32.28 57.55 -5.28
C GLY A 29 31.14 56.53 -5.63
N TRP A 30 29.98 57.05 -6.06
CA TRP A 30 28.74 56.33 -6.37
C TRP A 30 28.96 55.02 -7.20
N ARG A 31 29.98 54.98 -8.04
CA ARG A 31 30.38 53.79 -8.81
C ARG A 31 30.95 52.66 -7.95
N ALA A 32 31.75 52.97 -6.93
CA ALA A 32 32.33 52.00 -6.01
C ALA A 32 31.21 51.37 -5.13
N PHE A 33 30.27 52.19 -4.67
CA PHE A 33 29.09 51.72 -3.92
C PHE A 33 28.26 50.71 -4.73
N TRP A 34 27.95 51.02 -6.01
CA TRP A 34 27.18 50.10 -6.87
C TRP A 34 27.97 48.82 -7.19
N SER A 35 29.31 48.90 -7.39
CA SER A 35 30.11 47.70 -7.62
C SER A 35 30.11 46.75 -6.41
N GLU A 36 30.13 47.30 -5.20
CA GLU A 36 30.07 46.52 -3.96
C GLU A 36 28.73 45.83 -3.78
N ILE A 37 27.64 46.54 -4.04
CA ILE A 37 26.28 45.92 -4.05
C ILE A 37 26.18 44.79 -5.07
N VAL A 38 26.66 45.01 -6.30
CA VAL A 38 26.58 43.97 -7.36
C VAL A 38 27.39 42.73 -6.96
N ILE A 39 28.59 42.90 -6.36
CA ILE A 39 29.38 41.75 -5.92
C ILE A 39 28.66 40.97 -4.82
N VAL A 40 28.07 41.67 -3.83
CA VAL A 40 27.31 41.00 -2.74
C VAL A 40 26.09 40.29 -3.28
N VAL A 41 25.33 40.94 -4.15
CA VAL A 41 24.14 40.33 -4.77
C VAL A 41 24.50 39.10 -5.62
N LEU A 42 25.57 39.22 -6.42
CA LEU A 42 26.08 38.10 -7.22
C LEU A 42 26.53 36.92 -6.33
N GLY A 43 27.24 37.22 -5.23
CA GLY A 43 27.65 36.22 -4.27
C GLY A 43 26.49 35.48 -3.63
N VAL A 44 25.43 36.20 -3.25
CA VAL A 44 24.21 35.60 -2.70
C VAL A 44 23.48 34.74 -3.75
N VAL A 45 23.35 35.22 -5.00
CA VAL A 45 22.70 34.48 -6.09
C VAL A 45 23.46 33.18 -6.37
N ILE A 46 24.79 33.22 -6.45
CA ILE A 46 25.65 32.05 -6.66
C ILE A 46 25.48 31.06 -5.49
N ALA A 47 25.48 31.54 -4.25
CA ALA A 47 25.33 30.70 -3.07
C ALA A 47 23.94 30.01 -3.04
N LEU A 48 22.87 30.73 -3.38
CA LEU A 48 21.54 30.18 -3.48
C LEU A 48 21.42 29.14 -4.59
N ALA A 49 21.94 29.44 -5.80
CA ALA A 49 21.96 28.52 -6.92
C ALA A 49 22.76 27.23 -6.61
N ALA A 50 23.90 27.36 -5.94
CA ALA A 50 24.69 26.20 -5.51
C ALA A 50 23.94 25.35 -4.47
N ASN A 51 23.28 25.99 -3.51
CA ASN A 51 22.45 25.28 -2.51
C ASN A 51 21.29 24.53 -3.17
N GLU A 52 20.60 25.17 -4.13
CA GLU A 52 19.51 24.56 -4.87
C GLU A 52 19.98 23.35 -5.70
N ALA A 53 21.12 23.46 -6.37
CA ALA A 53 21.73 22.36 -7.11
C ALA A 53 22.11 21.16 -6.22
N VAL A 54 22.64 21.43 -5.02
CA VAL A 54 22.94 20.36 -4.03
C VAL A 54 21.67 19.71 -3.52
N GLN A 55 20.61 20.48 -3.24
CA GLN A 55 19.32 19.93 -2.81
C GLN A 55 18.71 19.07 -3.90
N GLU A 56 18.68 19.53 -5.14
CA GLU A 56 18.17 18.75 -6.28
C GLU A 56 18.93 17.44 -6.47
N TRP A 57 20.26 17.48 -6.37
CA TRP A 57 21.09 16.27 -6.44
C TRP A 57 20.76 15.28 -5.30
N ASN A 58 20.58 15.77 -4.08
CA ASN A 58 20.21 14.96 -2.93
C ASN A 58 18.83 14.31 -3.12
N TRP A 59 17.84 15.05 -3.66
CA TRP A 59 16.51 14.50 -3.94
C TRP A 59 16.56 13.43 -5.03
N ARG A 60 17.33 13.64 -6.10
CA ARG A 60 17.52 12.61 -7.14
C ARG A 60 18.10 11.32 -6.58
N ASN A 61 19.08 11.41 -5.70
CA ASN A 61 19.66 10.22 -5.05
C ASN A 61 18.61 9.51 -4.16
N LYS A 62 17.85 10.25 -3.36
CA LYS A 62 16.77 9.68 -2.55
C LYS A 62 15.69 8.98 -3.39
N VAL A 63 15.31 9.58 -4.52
CA VAL A 63 14.35 8.96 -5.44
C VAL A 63 14.91 7.68 -6.03
N MET A 64 16.17 7.65 -6.49
CA MET A 64 16.79 6.43 -7.01
C MET A 64 16.87 5.31 -5.96
N ASP A 65 17.26 5.62 -4.74
CA ASP A 65 17.30 4.66 -3.64
C ASP A 65 15.89 4.17 -3.29
N GLY A 66 14.91 5.08 -3.31
CA GLY A 66 13.50 4.78 -3.12
C GLY A 66 12.97 3.81 -4.17
N GLU A 67 13.26 4.06 -5.46
CA GLU A 67 12.87 3.18 -6.58
C GLU A 67 13.48 1.78 -6.43
N ALA A 68 14.75 1.67 -6.09
CA ALA A 68 15.41 0.38 -5.90
C ALA A 68 14.74 -0.46 -4.79
N ARG A 69 14.34 0.18 -3.69
CA ARG A 69 13.62 -0.48 -2.59
C ARG A 69 12.18 -0.81 -2.95
N LEU A 70 11.48 0.09 -3.65
CA LEU A 70 10.10 -0.11 -4.11
C LEU A 70 9.95 -1.32 -5.03
N GLN A 71 10.96 -1.65 -5.85
CA GLN A 71 10.91 -2.80 -6.73
C GLN A 71 10.70 -4.11 -5.96
N GLY A 72 11.26 -4.23 -4.75
CA GLY A 72 11.00 -5.37 -3.86
C GLY A 72 9.54 -5.45 -3.42
N ASP A 73 8.98 -4.32 -2.94
CA ASP A 73 7.59 -4.25 -2.52
C ASP A 73 6.63 -4.53 -3.68
N ILE A 74 6.88 -3.97 -4.87
CA ILE A 74 6.07 -4.19 -6.08
C ILE A 74 6.10 -5.68 -6.48
N THR A 75 7.26 -6.32 -6.39
CA THR A 75 7.40 -7.75 -6.63
C THR A 75 6.50 -8.54 -5.68
N TRP A 76 6.50 -8.25 -4.39
CA TRP A 76 5.60 -8.90 -3.42
C TRP A 76 4.13 -8.67 -3.72
N VAL A 77 3.73 -7.45 -4.05
CA VAL A 77 2.35 -7.14 -4.46
C VAL A 77 1.93 -7.97 -5.66
N PHE A 78 2.81 -8.14 -6.66
CA PHE A 78 2.55 -8.98 -7.81
C PHE A 78 2.41 -10.46 -7.43
N LEU A 79 3.33 -10.99 -6.64
CA LEU A 79 3.33 -12.39 -6.21
C LEU A 79 2.08 -12.75 -5.38
N TRP A 80 1.67 -11.91 -4.43
CA TRP A 80 0.44 -12.11 -3.66
C TRP A 80 -0.81 -12.05 -4.54
N SER A 81 -0.80 -11.17 -5.54
CA SER A 81 -1.89 -11.08 -6.52
C SER A 81 -1.94 -12.32 -7.42
N ALA A 82 -0.80 -12.85 -7.84
CA ALA A 82 -0.70 -14.09 -8.61
C ALA A 82 -1.22 -15.27 -7.79
N GLU A 83 -0.81 -15.42 -6.53
CA GLU A 83 -1.31 -16.45 -5.62
C GLU A 83 -2.84 -16.40 -5.49
N LYS A 84 -3.41 -15.21 -5.26
CA LYS A 84 -4.86 -15.02 -5.15
C LYS A 84 -5.58 -15.42 -6.43
N SER A 85 -5.04 -15.05 -7.59
CA SER A 85 -5.62 -15.40 -8.89
C SER A 85 -5.59 -16.90 -9.16
N VAL A 86 -4.45 -17.55 -8.89
CA VAL A 86 -4.22 -18.98 -9.14
C VAL A 86 -5.08 -19.86 -8.25
N THR A 87 -5.25 -19.49 -6.98
CA THR A 87 -5.94 -20.32 -5.99
C THR A 87 -7.45 -20.16 -6.00
N GLN A 88 -8.00 -19.21 -6.74
CA GLN A 88 -9.44 -18.95 -6.74
C GLN A 88 -10.29 -20.19 -7.08
N PRO A 89 -10.02 -20.99 -8.13
CA PRO A 89 -10.81 -22.18 -8.41
C PRO A 89 -10.80 -23.20 -7.26
N CYS A 90 -9.67 -23.32 -6.56
CA CYS A 90 -9.52 -24.15 -5.38
C CYS A 90 -10.41 -23.65 -4.23
N VAL A 91 -10.43 -22.34 -3.97
CA VAL A 91 -11.30 -21.72 -2.96
C VAL A 91 -12.77 -21.96 -3.30
N ASP A 92 -13.14 -21.75 -4.57
CA ASP A 92 -14.51 -21.97 -5.04
C ASP A 92 -14.95 -23.42 -4.87
N ALA A 93 -14.06 -24.38 -5.14
CA ALA A 93 -14.33 -25.82 -4.95
C ALA A 93 -14.56 -26.17 -3.47
N GLN A 94 -13.76 -25.60 -2.56
CA GLN A 94 -13.94 -25.77 -1.11
C GLN A 94 -15.27 -25.19 -0.65
N LEU A 95 -15.61 -23.95 -1.05
CA LEU A 95 -16.88 -23.30 -0.70
C LEU A 95 -18.07 -24.02 -1.28
N ALA A 96 -17.95 -24.56 -2.51
CA ALA A 96 -19.01 -25.39 -3.10
C ALA A 96 -19.23 -26.70 -2.31
N ALA A 97 -18.16 -27.35 -1.84
CA ALA A 97 -18.25 -28.52 -1.00
C ALA A 97 -18.93 -28.23 0.35
N MET A 98 -18.60 -27.07 0.97
CA MET A 98 -19.27 -26.62 2.20
C MET A 98 -20.78 -26.40 1.96
N GLY A 99 -21.14 -25.69 0.87
CA GLY A 99 -22.54 -25.46 0.52
C GLY A 99 -23.31 -26.75 0.29
N ARG A 100 -22.71 -27.73 -0.41
CA ARG A 100 -23.33 -29.08 -0.56
C ARG A 100 -23.49 -29.76 0.79
N ASN A 101 -22.51 -29.72 1.67
CA ASN A 101 -22.62 -30.31 3.00
C ASN A 101 -23.83 -29.75 3.79
N VAL A 102 -24.04 -28.43 3.74
CA VAL A 102 -25.20 -27.78 4.37
C VAL A 102 -26.52 -28.24 3.73
N LEU A 103 -26.58 -28.36 2.40
CA LEU A 103 -27.80 -28.78 1.68
C LEU A 103 -28.14 -30.25 1.87
N GLU A 104 -27.13 -31.12 1.93
CA GLU A 104 -27.28 -32.58 2.02
C GLU A 104 -27.38 -33.08 3.47
N SER A 105 -27.06 -32.27 4.48
CA SER A 105 -27.26 -32.57 5.89
C SER A 105 -28.77 -32.56 6.20
N GLY A 106 -29.24 -33.53 7.00
CA GLY A 106 -30.61 -33.57 7.52
C GLY A 106 -30.85 -32.47 8.57
N ASP A 107 -31.46 -32.82 9.69
CA ASP A 107 -31.77 -31.89 10.80
C ASP A 107 -30.52 -31.55 11.62
N THR A 108 -29.40 -32.21 11.38
CA THR A 108 -28.13 -31.94 12.04
C THR A 108 -27.03 -31.84 11.01
N LEU A 109 -26.23 -30.78 11.10
CA LEU A 109 -25.07 -30.56 10.23
C LEU A 109 -24.02 -31.66 10.45
N ARG A 110 -23.53 -32.23 9.37
CA ARG A 110 -22.35 -33.09 9.42
C ARG A 110 -21.12 -32.25 9.62
N PRO A 111 -20.28 -32.51 10.66
CA PRO A 111 -19.08 -31.75 10.94
C PRO A 111 -18.10 -31.77 9.76
N LEU A 112 -17.49 -30.62 9.51
CA LEU A 112 -16.42 -30.49 8.52
C LEU A 112 -15.05 -30.60 9.19
N PRO A 113 -14.07 -31.22 8.52
CA PRO A 113 -12.71 -31.27 9.02
C PRO A 113 -12.09 -29.88 9.05
N ILE A 114 -11.42 -29.58 10.14
CA ILE A 114 -10.69 -28.33 10.32
C ILE A 114 -9.22 -28.53 9.92
N GLY A 115 -8.68 -27.58 9.16
CA GLY A 115 -7.25 -27.45 8.99
C GLY A 115 -6.64 -26.59 10.10
N THR A 116 -5.43 -26.93 10.52
CA THR A 116 -4.67 -26.13 11.49
C THR A 116 -3.30 -25.81 10.91
N VAL A 117 -2.93 -24.53 10.94
CA VAL A 117 -1.59 -24.06 10.58
C VAL A 117 -1.18 -23.00 11.59
N LEU A 118 -0.05 -23.20 12.29
CA LEU A 118 0.43 -22.28 13.32
C LEU A 118 -0.67 -21.92 14.34
N ASP A 119 -1.33 -22.94 14.90
CA ASP A 119 -2.42 -22.84 15.88
C ASP A 119 -3.69 -22.12 15.39
N ARG A 120 -3.71 -21.67 14.14
CA ARG A 120 -4.89 -21.07 13.53
C ARG A 120 -5.74 -22.14 12.85
N GLN A 121 -7.01 -22.20 13.25
CA GLN A 121 -8.03 -23.04 12.64
C GLN A 121 -8.62 -22.35 11.39
N TRP A 122 -8.97 -23.15 10.39
CA TRP A 122 -9.62 -22.69 9.17
C TRP A 122 -10.47 -23.82 8.57
N LEU A 123 -11.59 -23.46 7.96
CA LEU A 123 -12.44 -24.36 7.18
C LEU A 123 -12.11 -24.28 5.69
N VAL A 124 -11.78 -23.09 5.21
CA VAL A 124 -11.42 -22.84 3.82
C VAL A 124 -9.98 -22.36 3.74
N ARG A 125 -9.14 -23.08 3.03
CA ARG A 125 -7.76 -22.66 2.83
C ARG A 125 -7.67 -21.60 1.75
N MET A 126 -7.43 -20.36 2.17
CA MET A 126 -7.29 -19.17 1.32
C MET A 126 -5.95 -18.49 1.55
N PRO A 127 -5.40 -17.76 0.54
CA PRO A 127 -4.25 -16.91 0.76
C PRO A 127 -4.58 -15.79 1.74
N THR A 128 -3.78 -15.67 2.80
CA THR A 128 -3.83 -14.57 3.76
C THR A 128 -2.50 -13.86 3.75
N ARG A 129 -2.48 -12.61 3.32
CA ARG A 129 -1.26 -11.82 3.14
C ARG A 129 -1.38 -10.47 3.83
N PRO A 130 -0.28 -9.85 4.30
CA PRO A 130 -0.35 -8.60 5.03
C PRO A 130 -0.76 -7.40 4.16
N TYR A 131 -0.68 -7.52 2.83
CA TYR A 131 -1.01 -6.47 1.86
C TYR A 131 -0.46 -5.09 2.26
N ARG A 132 0.83 -5.03 2.63
CA ARG A 132 1.52 -3.80 3.01
C ARG A 132 2.35 -3.27 1.86
N PHE A 133 2.57 -1.95 1.86
CA PHE A 133 3.44 -1.26 0.92
C PHE A 133 4.36 -0.30 1.69
N PRO A 134 5.22 -0.87 2.60
CA PRO A 134 5.89 -0.10 3.64
C PRO A 134 6.93 0.87 3.09
N VAL A 135 7.63 0.54 2.01
CA VAL A 135 8.60 1.46 1.41
C VAL A 135 7.89 2.70 0.88
N TRP A 136 6.75 2.55 0.21
CA TRP A 136 5.96 3.66 -0.26
C TRP A 136 5.43 4.53 0.89
N GLU A 137 4.93 3.92 1.94
CA GLU A 137 4.46 4.62 3.14
C GLU A 137 5.60 5.45 3.78
N ALA A 138 6.83 4.93 3.82
CA ALA A 138 8.01 5.65 4.29
C ALA A 138 8.38 6.82 3.38
N LEU A 139 8.35 6.64 2.04
CA LEU A 139 8.64 7.68 1.06
C LEU A 139 7.61 8.82 1.06
N LEU A 140 6.35 8.51 1.41
CA LEU A 140 5.33 9.54 1.65
C LEU A 140 5.62 10.32 2.93
N ALA A 141 5.99 9.63 4.01
CA ALA A 141 6.23 10.24 5.31
C ALA A 141 7.46 11.18 5.33
N ASP A 142 8.51 10.86 4.57
CA ASP A 142 9.74 11.67 4.50
C ASP A 142 9.74 12.72 3.37
N GLY A 143 8.64 12.80 2.59
CA GLY A 143 8.45 13.76 1.50
C GLY A 143 9.12 13.37 0.18
N THR A 144 9.87 12.27 0.10
CA THR A 144 10.55 11.81 -1.13
C THR A 144 9.55 11.54 -2.25
N ALA A 145 8.34 11.07 -1.91
CA ALA A 145 7.30 10.77 -2.88
C ALA A 145 6.94 11.97 -3.78
N SER A 146 7.01 13.21 -3.27
CA SER A 146 6.70 14.42 -4.06
C SER A 146 7.69 14.71 -5.19
N HIS A 147 8.87 14.08 -5.17
CA HIS A 147 9.91 14.24 -6.17
C HIS A 147 9.90 13.14 -7.26
N PHE A 148 8.95 12.18 -7.19
CA PHE A 148 8.77 11.21 -8.25
C PHE A 148 8.11 11.84 -9.49
N PRO A 149 8.39 11.34 -10.70
CA PRO A 149 7.65 11.74 -11.90
C PRO A 149 6.13 11.54 -11.71
N PRO A 150 5.28 12.46 -12.22
CA PRO A 150 3.82 12.41 -11.98
C PRO A 150 3.17 11.06 -12.38
N GLN A 151 3.60 10.45 -13.48
CA GLN A 151 3.09 9.15 -13.91
C GLN A 151 3.46 8.04 -12.92
N ARG A 152 4.69 8.07 -12.41
CA ARG A 152 5.17 7.11 -11.41
C ARG A 152 4.42 7.26 -10.10
N LEU A 153 4.25 8.51 -9.65
CA LEU A 153 3.46 8.86 -8.46
C LEU A 153 2.03 8.30 -8.56
N ALA A 154 1.38 8.47 -9.71
CA ALA A 154 0.01 7.98 -9.94
C ALA A 154 -0.07 6.44 -9.84
N ILE A 155 0.90 5.70 -10.43
CA ILE A 155 0.94 4.23 -10.35
C ILE A 155 1.15 3.76 -8.91
N LEU A 156 2.13 4.32 -8.20
CA LEU A 156 2.44 3.94 -6.82
C LEU A 156 1.29 4.27 -5.87
N GLY A 157 0.64 5.43 -6.05
CA GLY A 157 -0.55 5.82 -5.31
C GLY A 157 -1.71 4.85 -5.54
N ARG A 158 -1.90 4.39 -6.77
CA ARG A 158 -2.93 3.38 -7.10
C ARG A 158 -2.62 2.03 -6.45
N ILE A 159 -1.38 1.55 -6.52
CA ILE A 159 -0.96 0.32 -5.84
C ILE A 159 -1.23 0.43 -4.33
N SER A 160 -0.87 1.55 -3.71
CA SER A 160 -1.10 1.80 -2.28
C SER A 160 -2.58 1.76 -1.92
N HIS A 161 -3.43 2.40 -2.73
CA HIS A 161 -4.89 2.37 -2.56
C HIS A 161 -5.42 0.94 -2.66
N ASP A 162 -5.01 0.19 -3.67
CA ASP A 162 -5.43 -1.19 -3.89
C ASP A 162 -4.95 -2.11 -2.74
N MET A 163 -3.79 -1.84 -2.14
CA MET A 163 -3.32 -2.58 -0.95
C MET A 163 -4.18 -2.28 0.28
N ALA A 164 -4.61 -1.03 0.46
CA ALA A 164 -5.53 -0.67 1.54
C ALA A 164 -6.88 -1.38 1.38
N GLN A 165 -7.40 -1.44 0.16
CA GLN A 165 -8.64 -2.14 -0.16
C GLN A 165 -8.50 -3.66 0.04
N ALA A 166 -7.37 -4.26 -0.37
CA ALA A 166 -7.11 -5.68 -0.15
C ALA A 166 -7.07 -6.02 1.35
N ARG A 167 -6.51 -5.15 2.20
CA ARG A 167 -6.55 -5.32 3.66
C ARG A 167 -7.99 -5.31 4.21
N ALA A 168 -8.84 -4.44 3.69
CA ALA A 168 -10.25 -4.39 4.10
C ALA A 168 -11.01 -5.67 3.72
N TYR A 169 -10.78 -6.18 2.52
CA TYR A 169 -11.35 -7.47 2.08
C TYR A 169 -10.82 -8.64 2.90
N GLU A 170 -9.53 -8.65 3.22
CA GLU A 170 -8.93 -9.68 4.06
C GLU A 170 -9.53 -9.70 5.48
N ALA A 171 -9.86 -8.54 6.04
CA ALA A 171 -10.55 -8.45 7.33
C ALA A 171 -11.96 -9.06 7.24
N GLN A 172 -12.75 -8.69 6.22
CA GLN A 172 -14.10 -9.25 6.00
C GLN A 172 -14.06 -10.76 5.74
N THR A 173 -13.06 -11.23 4.99
CA THR A 173 -12.84 -12.66 4.72
C THR A 173 -12.59 -13.42 6.02
N ARG A 174 -11.77 -12.87 6.92
CA ARG A 174 -11.50 -13.49 8.23
C ARG A 174 -12.72 -13.54 9.14
N ASP A 175 -13.54 -12.50 9.12
CA ASP A 175 -14.77 -12.44 9.90
C ASP A 175 -15.77 -13.50 9.43
N LEU A 176 -15.93 -13.66 8.11
CA LEU A 176 -16.78 -14.68 7.51
C LEU A 176 -16.27 -16.11 7.75
N ASP A 177 -14.95 -16.34 7.59
CA ASP A 177 -14.31 -17.63 7.90
C ASP A 177 -14.51 -17.99 9.39
N GLY A 178 -14.34 -17.01 10.27
CA GLY A 178 -14.62 -17.15 11.70
C GLY A 178 -16.07 -17.51 12.01
N ALA A 179 -17.03 -16.86 11.36
CA ALA A 179 -18.46 -17.17 11.51
C ALA A 179 -18.81 -18.58 11.03
N LEU A 180 -18.11 -19.09 10.02
CA LEU A 180 -18.31 -20.44 9.50
C LEU A 180 -17.64 -21.54 10.35
N LEU A 181 -16.75 -21.21 11.31
CA LEU A 181 -16.12 -22.22 12.17
C LEU A 181 -17.10 -23.04 13.00
N VAL A 182 -18.33 -22.56 13.20
CA VAL A 182 -19.40 -23.34 13.82
C VAL A 182 -19.68 -24.67 13.08
N MET A 183 -19.38 -24.76 11.78
CA MET A 183 -19.55 -25.97 10.97
C MET A 183 -18.59 -27.12 11.34
N ARG A 184 -17.67 -26.88 12.27
CA ARG A 184 -16.81 -27.94 12.82
C ARG A 184 -17.53 -28.92 13.73
N ASP A 185 -18.64 -28.47 14.33
CA ASP A 185 -19.38 -29.23 15.32
C ASP A 185 -20.75 -29.65 14.74
N PRO A 186 -21.36 -30.74 15.24
CA PRO A 186 -22.70 -31.08 14.88
C PRO A 186 -23.68 -30.06 15.48
N ILE A 187 -24.39 -29.33 14.63
CA ILE A 187 -25.39 -28.32 15.04
C ILE A 187 -26.75 -28.65 14.46
N ALA A 188 -27.82 -28.30 15.18
CA ALA A 188 -29.18 -28.40 14.63
C ALA A 188 -29.33 -27.47 13.40
N LEU A 189 -29.84 -28.00 12.31
CA LEU A 189 -30.07 -27.29 11.04
C LEU A 189 -31.55 -27.01 10.84
N ASP A 190 -32.07 -26.05 11.58
CA ASP A 190 -33.37 -25.47 11.20
C ASP A 190 -33.27 -24.63 9.90
N PRO A 191 -34.36 -24.22 9.28
CA PRO A 191 -34.37 -23.46 8.03
C PRO A 191 -33.59 -22.12 8.15
N VAL A 192 -33.59 -21.47 9.32
CA VAL A 192 -32.91 -20.19 9.54
C VAL A 192 -31.41 -20.40 9.59
N VAL A 193 -30.92 -21.33 10.41
CA VAL A 193 -29.48 -21.66 10.51
C VAL A 193 -28.95 -22.11 9.16
N ARG A 194 -29.67 -22.92 8.42
CA ARG A 194 -29.29 -23.35 7.06
C ARG A 194 -29.18 -22.19 6.10
N ALA A 195 -30.12 -21.26 6.09
CA ALA A 195 -30.11 -20.07 5.25
C ALA A 195 -28.94 -19.16 5.60
N ASP A 196 -28.61 -18.96 6.90
CA ASP A 196 -27.51 -18.14 7.37
C ASP A 196 -26.15 -18.71 6.95
N LEU A 197 -25.95 -20.03 7.11
CA LEU A 197 -24.72 -20.69 6.65
C LEU A 197 -24.52 -20.53 5.14
N LEU A 198 -25.55 -20.79 4.34
CA LEU A 198 -25.48 -20.62 2.89
C LEU A 198 -25.23 -19.17 2.48
N THR A 199 -25.84 -18.22 3.19
CA THR A 199 -25.60 -16.78 2.98
C THR A 199 -24.14 -16.42 3.24
N ASN A 200 -23.56 -16.87 4.35
CA ASN A 200 -22.15 -16.59 4.69
C ASN A 200 -21.19 -17.26 3.70
N ILE A 201 -21.46 -18.49 3.28
CA ILE A 201 -20.67 -19.18 2.23
C ILE A 201 -20.71 -18.40 0.91
N ASN A 202 -21.91 -17.94 0.49
CA ASN A 202 -22.05 -17.17 -0.75
C ASN A 202 -21.41 -15.78 -0.66
N ARG A 203 -21.49 -15.12 0.50
CA ARG A 203 -20.77 -13.85 0.77
C ARG A 203 -19.27 -14.06 0.64
N LEU A 204 -18.73 -15.10 1.25
CA LEU A 204 -17.30 -15.42 1.19
C LEU A 204 -16.86 -15.71 -0.26
N ARG A 205 -17.67 -16.44 -1.03
CA ARG A 205 -17.43 -16.69 -2.46
C ARG A 205 -17.41 -15.41 -3.27
N SER A 206 -18.41 -14.55 -3.10
CA SER A 206 -18.50 -13.26 -3.80
C SER A 206 -17.30 -12.36 -3.49
N LEU A 207 -16.93 -12.26 -2.22
CA LEU A 207 -15.80 -11.46 -1.76
C LEU A 207 -14.47 -11.98 -2.36
N SER A 208 -14.27 -13.30 -2.32
CA SER A 208 -13.07 -13.94 -2.88
C SER A 208 -12.98 -13.76 -4.40
N GLY A 209 -14.11 -13.84 -5.11
CA GLY A 209 -14.18 -13.55 -6.55
C GLY A 209 -13.84 -12.10 -6.89
N THR A 210 -14.34 -11.16 -6.09
CA THR A 210 -14.02 -9.73 -6.23
C THR A 210 -12.52 -9.48 -6.01
N GLU A 211 -11.94 -10.07 -4.98
CA GLU A 211 -10.50 -9.96 -4.73
C GLU A 211 -9.65 -10.52 -5.87
N ARG A 212 -10.07 -11.65 -6.48
CA ARG A 212 -9.40 -12.19 -7.67
C ARG A 212 -9.39 -11.18 -8.81
N LEU A 213 -10.52 -10.51 -9.06
CA LEU A 213 -10.60 -9.50 -10.12
C LEU A 213 -9.59 -8.37 -9.86
N TYR A 214 -9.58 -7.82 -8.65
CA TYR A 214 -8.62 -6.77 -8.30
C TYR A 214 -7.17 -7.27 -8.34
N ALA A 215 -6.91 -8.50 -7.94
CA ALA A 215 -5.58 -9.10 -8.04
C ALA A 215 -5.08 -9.16 -9.49
N ARG A 216 -5.94 -9.58 -10.44
CA ARG A 216 -5.61 -9.59 -11.87
C ARG A 216 -5.39 -8.17 -12.43
N GLN A 217 -6.20 -7.20 -12.03
CA GLN A 217 -6.04 -5.81 -12.44
C GLN A 217 -4.71 -5.21 -11.93
N ARG A 218 -4.33 -5.50 -10.67
CA ARG A 218 -3.03 -5.09 -10.12
C ARG A 218 -1.86 -5.69 -10.88
N MET A 219 -1.90 -7.01 -11.14
CA MET A 219 -0.86 -7.68 -11.93
C MET A 219 -0.69 -7.04 -13.30
N ARG A 220 -1.80 -6.75 -13.97
CA ARG A 220 -1.79 -6.08 -15.29
C ARG A 220 -1.21 -4.68 -15.18
N MET A 221 -1.66 -3.86 -14.24
CA MET A 221 -1.14 -2.51 -14.03
C MET A 221 0.37 -2.50 -13.76
N ILE A 222 0.87 -3.43 -12.94
CA ILE A 222 2.29 -3.58 -12.64
C ILE A 222 3.06 -4.02 -13.89
N ALA A 223 2.51 -4.95 -14.69
CA ALA A 223 3.13 -5.42 -15.91
C ALA A 223 3.17 -4.34 -17.00
N ASP A 224 2.06 -3.62 -17.21
CA ASP A 224 1.97 -2.52 -18.17
C ASP A 224 2.95 -1.37 -17.82
N ALA A 225 3.27 -1.20 -16.54
CA ALA A 225 4.29 -0.27 -16.06
C ALA A 225 5.73 -0.80 -16.17
N GLY A 226 5.95 -1.99 -16.72
CA GLY A 226 7.27 -2.60 -16.86
C GLY A 226 7.92 -3.07 -15.55
N ASN A 227 7.12 -3.26 -14.49
CA ASN A 227 7.62 -3.61 -13.15
C ASN A 227 7.28 -5.06 -12.73
N ALA A 228 6.75 -5.88 -13.64
CA ALA A 228 6.47 -7.28 -13.33
C ALA A 228 7.76 -8.05 -13.06
N PRO A 229 7.77 -8.94 -12.05
CA PRO A 229 8.88 -9.86 -11.85
C PRO A 229 8.99 -10.83 -13.04
N SER A 230 10.15 -11.45 -13.20
CA SER A 230 10.32 -12.49 -14.23
C SER A 230 9.44 -13.71 -13.94
N ASP A 231 9.02 -14.40 -15.01
CA ASP A 231 8.23 -15.63 -14.90
C ASP A 231 8.86 -16.65 -13.94
N ALA A 232 10.21 -16.77 -13.96
CA ALA A 232 10.93 -17.68 -13.06
C ALA A 232 10.76 -17.34 -11.58
N VAL A 233 10.64 -16.06 -11.22
CA VAL A 233 10.37 -15.60 -9.84
C VAL A 233 8.96 -15.97 -9.44
N VAL A 234 7.97 -15.74 -10.31
CA VAL A 234 6.56 -16.07 -10.06
C VAL A 234 6.39 -17.59 -9.90
N GLU A 235 6.96 -18.37 -10.81
CA GLU A 235 6.87 -19.82 -10.77
C GLU A 235 7.55 -20.40 -9.54
N ARG A 236 8.70 -19.88 -9.14
CA ARG A 236 9.36 -20.31 -7.90
C ARG A 236 8.47 -20.06 -6.69
N PHE A 237 7.84 -18.90 -6.60
CA PHE A 237 6.93 -18.57 -5.50
C PHE A 237 5.70 -19.48 -5.48
N LEU A 238 5.07 -19.74 -6.64
CA LEU A 238 3.86 -20.54 -6.74
C LEU A 238 4.11 -22.05 -6.65
N ASN A 239 5.30 -22.53 -7.05
CA ASN A 239 5.61 -23.96 -7.14
C ASN A 239 6.57 -24.47 -6.07
N ALA A 240 6.91 -23.66 -5.07
CA ALA A 240 7.74 -24.11 -3.97
C ALA A 240 7.14 -25.36 -3.30
N ASP A 241 7.97 -26.36 -3.09
CA ASP A 241 7.57 -27.73 -2.70
C ASP A 241 7.16 -27.90 -1.24
N GLY A 242 6.86 -26.81 -0.54
CA GLY A 242 6.39 -26.81 0.85
C GLY A 242 7.46 -27.23 1.88
N LYS A 243 8.69 -27.49 1.47
CA LYS A 243 9.81 -27.88 2.36
C LYS A 243 10.48 -26.72 3.06
N HIS A 244 10.14 -25.48 2.69
CA HIS A 244 10.66 -24.30 3.36
C HIS A 244 9.91 -24.06 4.68
N PRO A 245 10.60 -23.73 5.76
CA PRO A 245 9.95 -23.38 7.03
C PRO A 245 8.95 -22.26 6.78
N ALA A 246 7.88 -22.24 7.56
CA ALA A 246 6.77 -21.27 7.46
C ALA A 246 7.29 -19.83 7.34
N GLY A 247 7.60 -19.41 6.13
CA GLY A 247 8.15 -18.12 5.75
C GLY A 247 7.37 -17.56 4.56
N SER A 248 7.56 -16.30 4.32
CA SER A 248 6.85 -15.51 3.33
C SER A 248 7.10 -15.90 1.87
N ASP A 249 8.08 -16.76 1.59
CA ASP A 249 8.74 -16.87 0.29
C ASP A 249 8.09 -17.86 -0.68
N TYR A 250 6.98 -18.50 -0.32
CA TYR A 250 6.25 -19.44 -1.18
C TYR A 250 4.75 -19.47 -0.91
N SER A 251 3.99 -20.03 -1.86
CA SER A 251 2.55 -20.20 -1.72
C SER A 251 2.16 -21.56 -1.11
N GLY A 252 2.03 -21.59 0.20
CA GLY A 252 1.52 -22.78 0.90
C GLY A 252 0.07 -23.12 0.51
N VAL A 253 -0.70 -22.18 -0.02
CA VAL A 253 -2.07 -22.43 -0.50
C VAL A 253 -2.07 -23.12 -1.85
N VAL A 254 -1.20 -22.73 -2.79
CA VAL A 254 -1.06 -23.43 -4.07
C VAL A 254 -0.62 -24.88 -3.84
N HIS A 255 0.34 -25.11 -2.94
CA HIS A 255 0.76 -26.45 -2.56
C HIS A 255 -0.39 -27.28 -1.97
N PHE A 256 -1.18 -26.70 -1.05
CA PHE A 256 -2.37 -27.35 -0.50
C PHE A 256 -3.37 -27.74 -1.60
N CYS A 257 -3.71 -26.82 -2.49
CA CYS A 257 -4.67 -27.09 -3.57
C CYS A 257 -4.19 -28.25 -4.46
N LYS A 258 -2.92 -28.24 -4.87
CA LYS A 258 -2.31 -29.30 -5.68
C LYS A 258 -2.31 -30.66 -4.96
N SER A 259 -1.90 -30.69 -3.69
CA SER A 259 -1.84 -31.94 -2.90
C SER A 259 -3.20 -32.58 -2.66
N ARG A 260 -4.28 -31.79 -2.75
CA ARG A 260 -5.66 -32.24 -2.61
C ARG A 260 -6.38 -32.49 -3.95
N GLY A 261 -5.67 -32.32 -5.08
CA GLY A 261 -6.26 -32.46 -6.41
C GLY A 261 -7.33 -31.40 -6.72
N LEU A 262 -7.30 -30.27 -5.99
CA LEU A 262 -8.24 -29.17 -6.22
C LEU A 262 -7.79 -28.31 -7.41
N PRO A 263 -8.74 -27.74 -8.17
CA PRO A 263 -8.40 -26.98 -9.38
C PRO A 263 -7.65 -25.70 -9.03
N ILE A 264 -6.69 -25.34 -9.89
CA ILE A 264 -5.96 -24.07 -9.86
C ILE A 264 -6.00 -23.44 -11.25
N ALA A 265 -5.89 -22.10 -11.33
CA ALA A 265 -5.79 -21.36 -12.57
C ALA A 265 -4.34 -21.18 -13.02
N ASP A 266 -4.12 -20.77 -14.27
CA ASP A 266 -2.81 -20.26 -14.70
C ASP A 266 -2.66 -18.80 -14.20
N TRP A 267 -1.52 -18.49 -13.64
CA TRP A 267 -1.24 -17.13 -13.18
C TRP A 267 -1.13 -16.14 -14.34
N ARG A 268 -0.86 -16.61 -15.56
CA ARG A 268 -0.74 -15.80 -16.77
C ARG A 268 -2.08 -15.29 -17.29
N ASP A 269 -3.20 -15.84 -16.84
CA ASP A 269 -4.57 -15.45 -17.23
C ASP A 269 -4.89 -13.96 -16.97
N TYR A 270 -4.09 -13.25 -16.16
CA TYR A 270 -4.24 -11.82 -15.96
C TYR A 270 -4.08 -11.00 -17.26
N ARG A 271 -3.39 -11.58 -18.27
CA ARG A 271 -3.19 -10.98 -19.59
C ARG A 271 -4.48 -10.94 -20.42
N GLU A 272 -5.42 -11.83 -20.12
CA GLU A 272 -6.66 -12.06 -20.87
C GLU A 272 -7.90 -11.40 -20.24
N VAL A 273 -7.76 -10.33 -19.44
CA VAL A 273 -8.90 -9.69 -18.79
C VAL A 273 -9.80 -9.02 -19.84
N GLY A 274 -10.69 -9.83 -20.45
CA GLY A 274 -11.85 -9.41 -21.22
C GLY A 274 -13.11 -9.65 -20.37
N PHE A 275 -14.06 -8.72 -20.37
CA PHE A 275 -15.38 -8.96 -19.83
C PHE A 275 -16.12 -9.92 -20.81
N THR A 276 -16.12 -11.21 -20.50
CA THR A 276 -17.14 -12.12 -21.05
C THR A 276 -18.39 -11.92 -20.22
N VAL A 277 -19.36 -11.22 -20.76
CA VAL A 277 -20.72 -11.24 -20.24
C VAL A 277 -21.28 -12.63 -20.60
N ALA A 278 -21.36 -13.54 -19.63
CA ALA A 278 -22.11 -14.79 -19.82
C ALA A 278 -23.56 -14.40 -20.11
N ALA A 279 -24.14 -14.97 -21.17
CA ALA A 279 -25.54 -14.77 -21.45
C ALA A 279 -26.41 -15.26 -20.27
N PRO A 280 -27.49 -14.55 -19.92
CA PRO A 280 -28.38 -14.99 -18.85
C PRO A 280 -28.86 -16.40 -19.14
N GLY A 281 -28.47 -17.39 -18.33
CA GLY A 281 -28.89 -18.78 -18.46
C GLY A 281 -27.78 -19.81 -18.73
N GLU A 282 -26.54 -19.41 -19.07
CA GLU A 282 -25.46 -20.37 -19.36
C GLU A 282 -24.65 -20.83 -18.12
N GLY A 283 -24.99 -20.36 -16.95
CA GLY A 283 -24.15 -20.52 -15.74
C GLY A 283 -24.51 -21.67 -14.79
N ILE A 284 -25.50 -22.52 -15.08
CA ILE A 284 -25.91 -23.61 -14.18
C ILE A 284 -26.18 -24.89 -14.98
N ALA A 285 -25.21 -25.37 -15.72
CA ALA A 285 -25.25 -26.72 -16.26
C ALA A 285 -23.84 -27.32 -16.26
N LYS A 286 -23.59 -28.08 -15.25
CA LYS A 286 -22.83 -29.32 -15.00
C LYS A 286 -21.89 -29.23 -13.82
#